data_669bb3d1abb462c7dbba4fe7e777cff7
#
_entry.id   669bb3d1abb462c7dbba4fe7e777cff7
#
_cell.length_a   1.000
_cell.length_b   1.000
_cell.length_c   1.000
_cell.angle_alpha   90.00
_cell.angle_beta   90.00
_cell.angle_gamma   90.00
#
_symmetry.space_group_name_H-M   'P 1'
#
loop_
_entity.id
_entity.type
_entity.pdbx_description
1 polymer ?
#
loop_
_entity_poly.entity_id
_entity_poly.type
_entity_poly.pdbx_seq_one_letter_code
_entity_poly.pdbx_strand_id
1 'polypeptide(L)'
;MPAAGPTLTNESEEDEDLGIKAGSIIESSHKKYKVIKMLGEGGFGAVYRVQDTSNASLEYALKVERKLETRRDSKLKMEIAILKLVSSERADKSHFTKIIDRGKKEKYFFLVMQLVGKSLADLKATRPHKVFTMATGIGASMQCLEAVEDLHKHGFIHRDLKPANYAIGLGEQIRVVYILDFGIARRILNDKGEIKTPRVSVAFKGTVKFAAIACHKRMELGPKDDCESWFYLLLDLLLISGLPWRKISDKNEVLTMKEECRKTHRDKLFHGLKCKDEFGKIMEYVDSLHYEDRVDYAYVYEMLRTAANVCEAKLTDPYDWEEPNVHTNKSKTKSAPSS
;
A
#
# COMPACT_ATOMS: atom_id res chain seq x y z
N MET A 1 -49.28 -16.81 28.52
CA MET A 1 -47.85 -16.86 28.87
C MET A 1 -47.11 -17.36 27.65
N PRO A 2 -46.41 -16.52 26.82
CA PRO A 2 -45.56 -17.03 25.77
C PRO A 2 -44.14 -17.25 26.36
N ALA A 3 -43.55 -18.39 25.95
CA ALA A 3 -42.24 -18.86 26.35
C ALA A 3 -41.17 -17.94 25.79
N ALA A 4 -40.18 -17.58 26.64
CA ALA A 4 -38.99 -16.88 26.29
C ALA A 4 -38.11 -17.78 25.42
N GLY A 5 -37.78 -17.33 24.20
CA GLY A 5 -36.79 -17.93 23.34
C GLY A 5 -35.38 -17.69 23.90
N PRO A 6 -34.41 -18.56 23.57
CA PRO A 6 -33.07 -18.44 24.11
C PRO A 6 -32.37 -17.21 23.52
N THR A 7 -31.90 -16.37 24.44
CA THR A 7 -30.97 -15.27 24.17
C THR A 7 -29.67 -15.87 23.63
N LEU A 8 -29.37 -15.62 22.35
CA LEU A 8 -28.04 -15.87 21.79
C LEU A 8 -27.09 -14.86 22.44
N THR A 9 -26.37 -15.32 23.43
CA THR A 9 -25.18 -14.63 23.92
C THR A 9 -24.14 -14.65 22.81
N ASN A 10 -23.84 -13.48 22.25
CA ASN A 10 -22.61 -13.26 21.49
C ASN A 10 -21.45 -13.45 22.48
N GLU A 11 -20.91 -14.64 22.57
CA GLU A 11 -19.60 -14.86 23.10
C GLU A 11 -18.63 -14.15 22.18
N SER A 12 -18.11 -13.01 22.61
CA SER A 12 -16.92 -12.38 22.06
C SER A 12 -15.82 -13.44 22.16
N GLU A 13 -15.34 -13.97 21.00
CA GLU A 13 -14.10 -14.74 20.94
C GLU A 13 -13.05 -13.86 21.63
N GLU A 14 -12.67 -14.22 22.85
CA GLU A 14 -11.65 -13.54 23.62
C GLU A 14 -10.37 -13.51 22.78
N ASP A 15 -9.77 -12.35 22.70
CA ASP A 15 -8.55 -12.05 21.95
C ASP A 15 -7.37 -12.76 22.65
N GLU A 16 -7.28 -14.10 22.48
CA GLU A 16 -6.24 -14.92 23.09
C GLU A 16 -4.88 -14.45 22.55
N ASP A 17 -4.09 -13.79 23.38
CA ASP A 17 -2.74 -13.34 23.02
C ASP A 17 -1.92 -14.55 22.52
N LEU A 18 -1.32 -14.44 21.33
CA LEU A 18 -0.44 -15.48 20.78
C LEU A 18 0.85 -15.64 21.60
N GLY A 19 1.09 -14.79 22.60
CA GLY A 19 2.27 -14.82 23.47
C GLY A 19 3.57 -14.47 22.75
N ILE A 20 3.48 -13.89 21.53
CA ILE A 20 4.67 -13.51 20.75
C ILE A 20 5.14 -12.12 21.19
N LYS A 21 6.32 -12.08 21.82
CA LYS A 21 6.93 -10.85 22.35
C LYS A 21 8.41 -10.78 22.00
N ALA A 22 9.04 -9.64 22.27
CA ALA A 22 10.48 -9.49 22.09
C ALA A 22 11.23 -10.61 22.83
N GLY A 23 12.17 -11.26 22.15
CA GLY A 23 12.90 -12.42 22.63
C GLY A 23 12.28 -13.77 22.30
N SER A 24 11.00 -13.85 21.89
CA SER A 24 10.39 -15.10 21.43
C SER A 24 11.15 -15.68 20.24
N ILE A 25 11.23 -17.02 20.18
CA ILE A 25 11.82 -17.74 19.04
C ILE A 25 10.70 -18.37 18.23
N ILE A 26 10.62 -18.04 16.95
CA ILE A 26 9.71 -18.65 15.98
C ILE A 26 10.51 -19.58 15.09
N GLU A 27 10.17 -20.87 15.10
CA GLU A 27 10.85 -21.87 14.30
C GLU A 27 10.02 -22.24 13.06
N SER A 28 10.65 -22.25 11.90
CA SER A 28 10.17 -22.89 10.69
C SER A 28 10.77 -24.31 10.57
N SER A 29 10.50 -24.99 9.45
CA SER A 29 11.19 -26.24 9.12
C SER A 29 12.66 -26.06 8.75
N HIS A 30 13.09 -24.81 8.48
CA HIS A 30 14.42 -24.53 7.94
C HIS A 30 15.26 -23.64 8.88
N LYS A 31 14.62 -22.72 9.61
CA LYS A 31 15.33 -21.67 10.36
C LYS A 31 14.60 -21.31 11.66
N LYS A 32 15.32 -20.62 12.53
CA LYS A 32 14.80 -20.04 13.76
C LYS A 32 14.95 -18.52 13.71
N TYR A 33 13.90 -17.81 14.12
CA TYR A 33 13.82 -16.35 14.08
C TYR A 33 13.57 -15.81 15.48
N LYS A 34 14.46 -14.94 15.97
CA LYS A 34 14.28 -14.23 17.23
C LYS A 34 13.50 -12.97 17.01
N VAL A 35 12.38 -12.81 17.70
CA VAL A 35 11.59 -11.58 17.66
C VAL A 35 12.34 -10.45 18.34
N ILE A 36 12.55 -9.34 17.63
CA ILE A 36 13.22 -8.14 18.12
C ILE A 36 12.19 -7.15 18.67
N LYS A 37 11.18 -6.80 17.86
CA LYS A 37 10.11 -5.91 18.23
C LYS A 37 8.89 -6.06 17.33
N MET A 38 7.74 -5.65 17.80
CA MET A 38 6.54 -5.49 16.98
C MET A 38 6.69 -4.26 16.06
N LEU A 39 6.31 -4.40 14.80
CA LEU A 39 6.27 -3.32 13.81
C LEU A 39 4.86 -2.78 13.62
N GLY A 40 3.84 -3.60 13.82
CA GLY A 40 2.44 -3.22 13.72
C GLY A 40 1.53 -4.38 14.05
N GLU A 41 0.31 -4.05 14.45
CA GLU A 41 -0.78 -4.97 14.75
C GLU A 41 -2.06 -4.48 14.10
N GLY A 42 -2.90 -5.40 13.67
CA GLY A 42 -4.19 -5.10 13.06
C GLY A 42 -5.16 -6.26 13.20
N GLY A 43 -6.40 -6.08 12.75
CA GLY A 43 -7.50 -7.06 12.90
C GLY A 43 -7.24 -8.46 12.29
N PHE A 44 -6.07 -8.71 11.72
CA PHE A 44 -5.71 -9.97 11.06
C PHE A 44 -4.47 -10.65 11.66
N GLY A 45 -3.77 -9.98 12.55
CA GLY A 45 -2.54 -10.44 13.17
C GLY A 45 -1.52 -9.32 13.35
N ALA A 46 -0.29 -9.69 13.58
CA ALA A 46 0.79 -8.78 13.89
C ALA A 46 2.00 -8.98 12.96
N VAL A 47 2.78 -7.93 12.79
CA VAL A 47 4.05 -7.95 12.06
C VAL A 47 5.18 -7.62 13.02
N TYR A 48 6.24 -8.42 12.99
CA TYR A 48 7.40 -8.29 13.86
C TYR A 48 8.67 -8.11 13.04
N ARG A 49 9.62 -7.32 13.55
CA ARG A 49 11.01 -7.38 13.13
C ARG A 49 11.64 -8.57 13.81
N VAL A 50 12.27 -9.44 13.04
CA VAL A 50 12.93 -10.65 13.52
C VAL A 50 14.33 -10.75 12.99
N GLN A 51 15.17 -11.50 13.68
CA GLN A 51 16.57 -11.75 13.36
C GLN A 51 16.78 -13.26 13.17
N ASP A 52 17.53 -13.65 12.16
CA ASP A 52 17.95 -15.04 11.98
C ASP A 52 18.90 -15.45 13.13
N THR A 53 18.58 -16.51 13.86
CA THR A 53 19.42 -16.93 15.00
C THR A 53 20.77 -17.49 14.58
N SER A 54 20.92 -17.91 13.33
CA SER A 54 22.19 -18.40 12.77
C SER A 54 23.08 -17.27 12.26
N ASN A 55 22.51 -16.10 11.94
CA ASN A 55 23.25 -14.93 11.47
C ASN A 55 22.55 -13.64 11.93
N ALA A 56 23.05 -13.04 12.98
CA ALA A 56 22.48 -11.86 13.62
C ALA A 56 22.46 -10.60 12.72
N SER A 57 23.22 -10.58 11.62
CA SER A 57 23.16 -9.46 10.66
C SER A 57 21.95 -9.52 9.73
N LEU A 58 21.27 -10.67 9.66
CA LEU A 58 20.10 -10.87 8.80
C LEU A 58 18.81 -10.61 9.57
N GLU A 59 18.11 -9.59 9.15
CA GLU A 59 16.84 -9.18 9.74
C GLU A 59 15.72 -9.23 8.70
N TYR A 60 14.53 -9.58 9.16
CA TYR A 60 13.35 -9.81 8.34
C TYR A 60 12.09 -9.24 8.97
N ALA A 61 11.03 -9.12 8.18
CA ALA A 61 9.69 -8.93 8.69
C ALA A 61 9.00 -10.28 8.80
N LEU A 62 8.39 -10.57 9.95
CA LEU A 62 7.60 -11.77 10.20
C LEU A 62 6.15 -11.36 10.45
N LYS A 63 5.27 -11.72 9.52
CA LYS A 63 3.82 -11.50 9.61
C LYS A 63 3.16 -12.76 10.15
N VAL A 64 2.32 -12.60 11.15
CA VAL A 64 1.60 -13.68 11.82
C VAL A 64 0.11 -13.48 11.59
N GLU A 65 -0.60 -14.54 11.21
CA GLU A 65 -2.07 -14.56 11.12
C GLU A 65 -2.62 -15.64 12.04
N ARG A 66 -3.51 -15.26 12.94
CA ARG A 66 -4.21 -16.17 13.84
C ARG A 66 -5.12 -17.09 13.03
N LYS A 67 -5.16 -18.37 13.39
CA LYS A 67 -6.13 -19.32 12.86
C LYS A 67 -7.46 -19.11 13.58
N LEU A 68 -8.48 -18.78 12.83
CA LEU A 68 -9.85 -18.67 13.31
C LEU A 68 -10.65 -19.86 12.78
N GLU A 69 -11.36 -20.56 13.66
CA GLU A 69 -12.22 -21.70 13.31
C GLU A 69 -13.33 -21.30 12.32
N THR A 70 -13.84 -20.08 12.49
CA THR A 70 -14.89 -19.49 11.64
C THR A 70 -14.42 -19.07 10.24
N ARG A 71 -13.10 -19.00 10.00
CA ARG A 71 -12.54 -18.52 8.73
C ARG A 71 -12.01 -19.67 7.87
N ARG A 72 -12.69 -19.93 6.74
CA ARG A 72 -12.23 -20.91 5.74
C ARG A 72 -10.96 -20.52 5.01
N ASP A 73 -10.77 -19.20 4.74
CA ASP A 73 -9.68 -18.68 3.91
C ASP A 73 -8.72 -17.81 4.73
N SER A 74 -7.46 -18.23 4.82
CA SER A 74 -6.38 -17.44 5.39
C SER A 74 -5.99 -16.32 4.44
N LYS A 75 -5.94 -15.09 4.95
CA LYS A 75 -5.46 -13.91 4.21
C LYS A 75 -3.98 -14.01 3.89
N LEU A 76 -3.21 -14.58 4.82
CA LEU A 76 -1.78 -14.80 4.63
C LEU A 76 -1.49 -15.78 3.49
N LYS A 77 -2.36 -16.79 3.27
CA LYS A 77 -2.25 -17.69 2.11
C LYS A 77 -2.44 -16.94 0.79
N MET A 78 -3.37 -16.00 0.73
CA MET A 78 -3.58 -15.14 -0.46
C MET A 78 -2.34 -14.29 -0.71
N GLU A 79 -1.80 -13.65 0.32
CA GLU A 79 -0.58 -12.84 0.24
C GLU A 79 0.62 -13.66 -0.26
N ILE A 80 0.84 -14.86 0.27
CA ILE A 80 1.88 -15.78 -0.19
C ILE A 80 1.67 -16.17 -1.66
N ALA A 81 0.44 -16.44 -2.09
CA ALA A 81 0.14 -16.80 -3.46
C ALA A 81 0.48 -15.65 -4.43
N ILE A 82 0.09 -14.43 -4.09
CA ILE A 82 0.39 -13.23 -4.89
C ILE A 82 1.91 -13.00 -4.95
N LEU A 83 2.59 -12.94 -3.79
CA LEU A 83 4.03 -12.70 -3.75
C LEU A 83 4.85 -13.72 -4.56
N LYS A 84 4.41 -14.96 -4.63
CA LYS A 84 5.04 -15.98 -5.48
C LYS A 84 4.87 -15.70 -6.96
N LEU A 85 3.70 -15.22 -7.39
CA LEU A 85 3.41 -14.93 -8.80
C LEU A 85 4.18 -13.71 -9.29
N VAL A 86 4.27 -12.66 -8.45
CA VAL A 86 4.90 -11.39 -8.82
C VAL A 86 6.39 -11.31 -8.49
N SER A 87 6.97 -12.36 -7.92
CA SER A 87 8.36 -12.34 -7.41
C SER A 87 9.43 -12.08 -8.46
N SER A 88 9.14 -12.34 -9.74
CA SER A 88 10.06 -12.12 -10.88
C SER A 88 9.82 -10.80 -11.60
N GLU A 89 8.75 -10.05 -11.23
CA GLU A 89 8.47 -8.77 -11.89
C GLU A 89 9.59 -7.76 -11.63
N ARG A 90 10.03 -7.09 -12.69
CA ARG A 90 11.04 -6.02 -12.67
C ARG A 90 12.39 -6.38 -12.01
N ALA A 91 12.66 -7.66 -11.76
CA ALA A 91 13.90 -8.18 -11.18
C ALA A 91 14.32 -7.45 -9.89
N ASP A 92 15.45 -6.74 -9.89
CA ASP A 92 15.99 -5.97 -8.76
C ASP A 92 15.21 -4.66 -8.46
N LYS A 93 14.38 -4.21 -9.39
CA LYS A 93 13.45 -3.07 -9.22
C LYS A 93 12.05 -3.51 -8.83
N SER A 94 11.87 -4.73 -8.37
CA SER A 94 10.58 -5.25 -7.96
C SER A 94 9.96 -4.41 -6.83
N HIS A 95 8.67 -4.16 -6.95
CA HIS A 95 7.86 -3.48 -5.94
C HIS A 95 7.24 -4.44 -4.91
N PHE A 96 7.67 -5.70 -4.90
CA PHE A 96 7.13 -6.74 -4.03
C PHE A 96 8.23 -7.30 -3.13
N THR A 97 7.90 -7.51 -1.87
CA THR A 97 8.84 -8.09 -0.90
C THR A 97 9.13 -9.56 -1.22
N LYS A 98 10.38 -9.96 -1.07
CA LYS A 98 10.78 -11.37 -1.26
C LYS A 98 10.29 -12.22 -0.11
N ILE A 99 9.75 -13.40 -0.41
CA ILE A 99 9.46 -14.43 0.58
C ILE A 99 10.79 -15.07 1.00
N ILE A 100 11.06 -15.08 2.30
CA ILE A 100 12.23 -15.70 2.88
C ILE A 100 11.88 -17.09 3.40
N ASP A 101 10.76 -17.19 4.15
CA ASP A 101 10.32 -18.42 4.78
C ASP A 101 8.84 -18.34 5.13
N ARG A 102 8.26 -19.45 5.52
CA ARG A 102 6.86 -19.52 5.95
C ARG A 102 6.61 -20.76 6.81
N GLY A 103 5.58 -20.71 7.60
CA GLY A 103 5.23 -21.87 8.41
C GLY A 103 3.83 -21.84 8.97
N LYS A 104 3.49 -22.96 9.61
CA LYS A 104 2.23 -23.18 10.28
C LYS A 104 2.52 -23.68 11.68
N LYS A 105 1.98 -23.01 12.69
CA LYS A 105 1.95 -23.45 14.10
C LYS A 105 0.54 -23.90 14.44
N GLU A 106 0.34 -24.38 15.66
CA GLU A 106 -0.97 -24.81 16.13
C GLU A 106 -2.00 -23.67 16.03
N LYS A 107 -1.71 -22.51 16.60
CA LYS A 107 -2.62 -21.36 16.72
C LYS A 107 -2.51 -20.33 15.59
N TYR A 108 -1.48 -20.37 14.74
CA TYR A 108 -1.24 -19.34 13.71
C TYR A 108 -0.50 -19.83 12.48
N PHE A 109 -0.60 -19.06 11.39
CA PHE A 109 0.29 -19.11 10.24
C PHE A 109 1.29 -17.97 10.32
N PHE A 110 2.47 -18.14 9.73
CA PHE A 110 3.43 -17.03 9.61
C PHE A 110 4.13 -17.01 8.26
N LEU A 111 4.53 -15.81 7.87
CA LEU A 111 5.31 -15.51 6.67
C LEU A 111 6.50 -14.65 7.09
N VAL A 112 7.72 -15.09 6.74
CA VAL A 112 8.94 -14.31 6.86
C VAL A 112 9.25 -13.72 5.49
N MET A 113 9.43 -12.42 5.43
CA MET A 113 9.65 -11.68 4.20
C MET A 113 10.75 -10.64 4.36
N GLN A 114 11.22 -10.11 3.25
CA GLN A 114 12.15 -8.99 3.21
C GLN A 114 11.68 -7.87 4.14
N LEU A 115 12.59 -7.39 4.98
CA LEU A 115 12.35 -6.21 5.80
C LEU A 115 12.44 -4.96 4.91
N VAL A 116 11.45 -4.09 5.03
CA VAL A 116 11.40 -2.79 4.37
C VAL A 116 11.45 -1.65 5.39
N GLY A 117 11.58 -0.43 4.93
CA GLY A 117 11.66 0.76 5.76
C GLY A 117 10.31 1.30 6.20
N LYS A 118 10.25 2.62 6.41
CA LYS A 118 9.04 3.33 6.83
C LYS A 118 8.00 3.36 5.71
N SER A 119 6.74 3.37 6.08
CA SER A 119 5.65 3.58 5.13
C SER A 119 5.66 5.01 4.57
N LEU A 120 5.04 5.20 3.38
CA LEU A 120 4.84 6.54 2.83
C LEU A 120 3.97 7.40 3.74
N ALA A 121 3.06 6.80 4.51
CA ALA A 121 2.27 7.51 5.53
C ALA A 121 3.15 8.06 6.66
N ASP A 122 4.06 7.23 7.20
CA ASP A 122 4.98 7.64 8.27
C ASP A 122 5.96 8.71 7.79
N LEU A 123 6.53 8.52 6.59
CA LEU A 123 7.46 9.47 5.98
C LEU A 123 6.79 10.82 5.74
N LYS A 124 5.60 10.81 5.15
CA LYS A 124 4.80 12.00 4.90
C LYS A 124 4.48 12.75 6.21
N ALA A 125 4.12 12.03 7.28
CA ALA A 125 3.78 12.61 8.57
C ALA A 125 4.92 13.44 9.17
N THR A 126 6.17 13.16 8.81
CA THR A 126 7.37 13.89 9.27
C THR A 126 7.73 15.09 8.41
N ARG A 127 7.06 15.31 7.27
CA ARG A 127 7.37 16.41 6.34
C ARG A 127 6.65 17.69 6.73
N PRO A 128 7.19 18.87 6.31
CA PRO A 128 6.47 20.13 6.41
C PRO A 128 5.08 20.02 5.76
N HIS A 129 4.07 20.55 6.41
CA HIS A 129 2.66 20.46 5.98
C HIS A 129 2.14 19.03 5.76
N LYS A 130 2.90 18.00 6.18
CA LYS A 130 2.56 16.57 6.00
C LYS A 130 2.32 16.20 4.53
N VAL A 131 3.13 16.73 3.63
CA VAL A 131 3.15 16.39 2.20
C VAL A 131 4.58 16.27 1.71
N PHE A 132 4.77 15.61 0.58
CA PHE A 132 6.03 15.54 -0.13
C PHE A 132 6.17 16.72 -1.11
N THR A 133 7.42 16.99 -1.53
CA THR A 133 7.68 17.82 -2.71
C THR A 133 7.04 17.22 -3.94
N MET A 134 6.80 18.02 -4.98
CA MET A 134 6.19 17.53 -6.22
C MET A 134 7.02 16.43 -6.87
N ALA A 135 8.36 16.55 -6.85
CA ALA A 135 9.25 15.52 -7.39
C ALA A 135 9.12 14.18 -6.64
N THR A 136 9.15 14.21 -5.31
CA THR A 136 9.00 13.03 -4.48
C THR A 136 7.60 12.43 -4.58
N GLY A 137 6.56 13.26 -4.47
CA GLY A 137 5.17 12.78 -4.47
C GLY A 137 4.77 12.16 -5.81
N ILE A 138 5.12 12.78 -6.94
CA ILE A 138 4.85 12.22 -8.27
C ILE A 138 5.72 10.96 -8.49
N GLY A 139 7.03 11.03 -8.21
CA GLY A 139 7.94 9.91 -8.41
C GLY A 139 7.55 8.66 -7.58
N ALA A 140 7.22 8.85 -6.30
CA ALA A 140 6.73 7.76 -5.45
C ALA A 140 5.39 7.21 -5.95
N SER A 141 4.47 8.07 -6.38
CA SER A 141 3.17 7.63 -6.92
C SER A 141 3.31 6.87 -8.23
N MET A 142 4.29 7.20 -9.08
CA MET A 142 4.61 6.41 -10.27
C MET A 142 5.01 4.98 -9.89
N GLN A 143 5.90 4.81 -8.92
CA GLN A 143 6.29 3.48 -8.44
C GLN A 143 5.11 2.73 -7.78
N CYS A 144 4.24 3.45 -7.05
CA CYS A 144 3.00 2.85 -6.53
C CYS A 144 2.12 2.32 -7.65
N LEU A 145 2.00 3.04 -8.76
CA LEU A 145 1.22 2.63 -9.93
C LEU A 145 1.88 1.46 -10.67
N GLU A 146 3.21 1.44 -10.77
CA GLU A 146 3.96 0.32 -11.34
C GLU A 146 3.69 -0.99 -10.59
N ALA A 147 3.64 -0.93 -9.25
CA ALA A 147 3.25 -2.08 -8.43
C ALA A 147 1.82 -2.56 -8.70
N VAL A 148 0.88 -1.62 -8.90
CA VAL A 148 -0.52 -1.92 -9.22
C VAL A 148 -0.63 -2.53 -10.62
N GLU A 149 0.05 -1.97 -11.61
CA GLU A 149 0.12 -2.50 -12.97
C GLU A 149 0.62 -3.95 -12.98
N ASP A 150 1.71 -4.23 -12.26
CA ASP A 150 2.26 -5.59 -12.18
C ASP A 150 1.28 -6.56 -11.49
N LEU A 151 0.58 -6.12 -10.43
CA LEU A 151 -0.45 -6.91 -9.78
C LEU A 151 -1.61 -7.23 -10.72
N HIS A 152 -2.06 -6.25 -11.51
CA HIS A 152 -3.15 -6.39 -12.47
C HIS A 152 -2.78 -7.32 -13.64
N LYS A 153 -1.53 -7.32 -14.10
CA LYS A 153 -1.02 -8.29 -15.10
C LYS A 153 -1.23 -9.73 -14.66
N HIS A 154 -1.13 -10.00 -13.35
CA HIS A 154 -1.36 -11.33 -12.78
C HIS A 154 -2.83 -11.61 -12.42
N GLY A 155 -3.75 -10.71 -12.81
CA GLY A 155 -5.17 -10.90 -12.61
C GLY A 155 -5.67 -10.68 -11.17
N PHE A 156 -4.96 -9.87 -10.39
CA PHE A 156 -5.36 -9.49 -9.04
C PHE A 156 -5.58 -7.99 -8.93
N ILE A 157 -6.52 -7.59 -8.05
CA ILE A 157 -6.70 -6.22 -7.59
C ILE A 157 -6.43 -6.16 -6.08
N HIS A 158 -5.94 -5.02 -5.60
CA HIS A 158 -5.50 -4.83 -4.22
C HIS A 158 -6.63 -4.49 -3.25
N ARG A 159 -7.48 -3.53 -3.62
CA ARG A 159 -8.67 -3.04 -2.89
C ARG A 159 -8.43 -2.25 -1.60
N ASP A 160 -7.18 -1.99 -1.21
CA ASP A 160 -6.85 -1.12 -0.06
C ASP A 160 -5.58 -0.30 -0.31
N LEU A 161 -5.51 0.36 -1.47
CA LEU A 161 -4.38 1.22 -1.78
C LEU A 161 -4.43 2.50 -0.93
N LYS A 162 -3.36 2.75 -0.19
CA LYS A 162 -3.19 3.92 0.69
C LYS A 162 -1.71 4.08 1.04
N PRO A 163 -1.25 5.28 1.45
CA PRO A 163 0.16 5.51 1.78
C PRO A 163 0.73 4.58 2.87
N ALA A 164 -0.11 4.06 3.78
CA ALA A 164 0.30 3.13 4.82
C ALA A 164 0.64 1.73 4.29
N ASN A 165 0.12 1.36 3.10
CA ASN A 165 0.37 0.07 2.45
C ASN A 165 1.49 0.14 1.41
N TYR A 166 2.29 1.20 1.42
CA TYR A 166 3.52 1.32 0.65
C TYR A 166 4.66 1.73 1.57
N ALA A 167 5.81 1.08 1.43
CA ALA A 167 7.00 1.37 2.23
C ALA A 167 8.23 1.49 1.33
N ILE A 168 9.22 2.26 1.76
CA ILE A 168 10.50 2.38 1.07
C ILE A 168 11.40 1.19 1.39
N GLY A 169 12.35 0.88 0.51
CA GLY A 169 13.38 -0.09 0.78
C GLY A 169 14.40 0.38 1.82
N LEU A 170 15.35 -0.46 2.11
CA LEU A 170 16.47 -0.20 3.02
C LEU A 170 17.81 -0.25 2.27
N GLY A 171 18.80 0.48 2.76
CA GLY A 171 20.14 0.51 2.18
C GLY A 171 20.13 0.98 0.71
N GLU A 172 20.70 0.19 -0.18
CA GLU A 172 20.77 0.51 -1.62
C GLU A 172 19.41 0.62 -2.29
N GLN A 173 18.37 0.04 -1.68
CA GLN A 173 16.99 0.07 -2.20
C GLN A 173 16.14 1.19 -1.61
N ILE A 174 16.73 2.18 -0.95
CA ILE A 174 16.03 3.31 -0.33
C ILE A 174 15.10 4.06 -1.30
N ARG A 175 15.37 4.02 -2.59
CA ARG A 175 14.57 4.65 -3.65
C ARG A 175 13.46 3.75 -4.21
N VAL A 176 13.41 2.48 -3.83
CA VAL A 176 12.37 1.54 -4.27
C VAL A 176 11.18 1.62 -3.33
N VAL A 177 9.98 1.75 -3.89
CA VAL A 177 8.72 1.71 -3.13
C VAL A 177 8.11 0.32 -3.25
N TYR A 178 7.82 -0.30 -2.13
CA TYR A 178 7.21 -1.64 -2.03
C TYR A 178 5.73 -1.54 -1.68
N ILE A 179 4.89 -2.30 -2.38
CA ILE A 179 3.48 -2.49 -2.03
C ILE A 179 3.34 -3.61 -1.01
N LEU A 180 2.47 -3.40 -0.03
CA LEU A 180 2.30 -4.28 1.13
C LEU A 180 0.82 -4.63 1.34
N ASP A 181 0.59 -5.72 2.09
CA ASP A 181 -0.71 -6.14 2.60
C ASP A 181 -1.75 -6.52 1.54
N PHE A 182 -1.64 -7.75 1.05
CA PHE A 182 -2.60 -8.34 0.11
C PHE A 182 -3.76 -9.07 0.81
N GLY A 183 -3.99 -8.82 2.10
CA GLY A 183 -4.98 -9.53 2.93
C GLY A 183 -6.43 -9.41 2.46
N ILE A 184 -6.76 -8.40 1.65
CA ILE A 184 -8.07 -8.26 1.01
C ILE A 184 -8.00 -8.21 -0.53
N ALA A 185 -6.83 -8.53 -1.11
CA ALA A 185 -6.70 -8.63 -2.56
C ALA A 185 -7.67 -9.67 -3.16
N ARG A 186 -7.98 -9.52 -4.44
CA ARG A 186 -8.92 -10.40 -5.12
C ARG A 186 -8.43 -10.77 -6.52
N ARG A 187 -8.52 -12.06 -6.83
CA ARG A 187 -8.33 -12.55 -8.20
C ARG A 187 -9.57 -12.23 -9.02
N ILE A 188 -9.40 -11.48 -10.09
CA ILE A 188 -10.47 -11.05 -11.01
C ILE A 188 -10.55 -11.92 -12.27
N LEU A 189 -9.53 -12.73 -12.55
CA LEU A 189 -9.54 -13.67 -13.68
C LEU A 189 -10.02 -15.06 -13.24
N ASN A 190 -10.78 -15.72 -14.13
CA ASN A 190 -11.11 -17.13 -14.02
C ASN A 190 -9.91 -18.02 -14.42
N ASP A 191 -10.08 -19.33 -14.45
CA ASP A 191 -9.00 -20.27 -14.80
C ASP A 191 -8.66 -20.27 -16.30
N LYS A 192 -9.51 -19.66 -17.13
CA LYS A 192 -9.27 -19.43 -18.56
C LYS A 192 -8.55 -18.12 -18.86
N GLY A 193 -8.26 -17.31 -17.82
CA GLY A 193 -7.64 -15.99 -17.97
C GLY A 193 -8.62 -14.89 -18.39
N GLU A 194 -9.93 -15.15 -18.35
CA GLU A 194 -10.97 -14.18 -18.67
C GLU A 194 -11.42 -13.44 -17.39
N ILE A 195 -11.85 -12.19 -17.53
CA ILE A 195 -12.38 -11.44 -16.40
C ILE A 195 -13.66 -12.09 -15.87
N LYS A 196 -13.77 -12.25 -14.56
CA LYS A 196 -14.95 -12.82 -13.91
C LYS A 196 -16.16 -11.91 -14.07
N THR A 197 -17.34 -12.49 -14.25
CA THR A 197 -18.58 -11.75 -14.20
C THR A 197 -18.70 -10.99 -12.87
N PRO A 198 -19.02 -9.69 -12.90
CA PRO A 198 -19.17 -8.90 -11.69
C PRO A 198 -20.34 -9.40 -10.83
N ARG A 199 -20.14 -9.46 -9.53
CA ARG A 199 -21.22 -9.75 -8.58
C ARG A 199 -22.16 -8.56 -8.49
N VAL A 200 -23.46 -8.86 -8.30
CA VAL A 200 -24.52 -7.82 -8.23
C VAL A 200 -24.28 -6.86 -7.07
N SER A 201 -23.84 -7.35 -5.92
CA SER A 201 -23.53 -6.52 -4.76
C SER A 201 -22.40 -7.14 -3.94
N VAL A 202 -21.54 -6.29 -3.40
CA VAL A 202 -20.40 -6.70 -2.55
C VAL A 202 -20.35 -5.86 -1.27
N ALA A 203 -19.81 -6.44 -0.21
CA ALA A 203 -19.57 -5.68 1.01
C ALA A 203 -18.43 -4.66 0.79
N PHE A 204 -18.57 -3.49 1.41
CA PHE A 204 -17.50 -2.49 1.46
C PHE A 204 -16.23 -3.10 2.08
N LYS A 205 -15.10 -2.93 1.41
CA LYS A 205 -13.77 -3.34 1.89
C LYS A 205 -12.74 -2.25 1.61
N GLY A 206 -11.77 -2.12 2.49
CA GLY A 206 -10.71 -1.13 2.37
C GLY A 206 -10.93 0.10 3.27
N THR A 207 -10.16 1.14 3.02
CA THR A 207 -10.11 2.37 3.82
C THR A 207 -10.98 3.45 3.19
N VAL A 208 -11.98 3.93 3.91
CA VAL A 208 -13.00 4.89 3.42
C VAL A 208 -12.39 6.07 2.67
N LYS A 209 -11.33 6.65 3.22
CA LYS A 209 -10.63 7.81 2.64
C LYS A 209 -10.16 7.55 1.20
N PHE A 210 -9.68 6.35 0.90
CA PHE A 210 -9.05 6.00 -0.38
C PHE A 210 -9.92 5.09 -1.27
N ALA A 211 -11.02 4.55 -0.75
CA ALA A 211 -11.88 3.64 -1.50
C ALA A 211 -12.47 4.31 -2.74
N ALA A 212 -12.54 3.58 -3.86
CA ALA A 212 -13.19 4.04 -5.08
C ALA A 212 -14.70 4.28 -4.88
N ILE A 213 -15.30 5.11 -5.71
CA ILE A 213 -16.76 5.38 -5.71
C ILE A 213 -17.55 4.07 -5.85
N ALA A 214 -17.11 3.16 -6.72
CA ALA A 214 -17.75 1.85 -6.89
C ALA A 214 -17.77 1.04 -5.58
N CYS A 215 -16.71 1.13 -4.75
CA CYS A 215 -16.67 0.48 -3.44
C CYS A 215 -17.74 1.02 -2.49
N HIS A 216 -17.93 2.35 -2.44
CA HIS A 216 -18.98 2.97 -1.65
C HIS A 216 -20.38 2.53 -2.13
N LYS A 217 -20.56 2.37 -3.44
CA LYS A 217 -21.80 1.90 -4.07
C LYS A 217 -22.01 0.39 -3.97
N ARG A 218 -21.10 -0.33 -3.29
CA ARG A 218 -21.15 -1.80 -3.15
C ARG A 218 -21.12 -2.55 -4.48
N MET A 219 -20.51 -1.96 -5.49
CA MET A 219 -20.32 -2.59 -6.81
C MET A 219 -19.05 -3.48 -6.77
N GLU A 220 -18.99 -4.47 -7.68
CA GLU A 220 -17.78 -5.26 -7.88
C GLU A 220 -16.63 -4.36 -8.35
N LEU A 221 -15.42 -4.58 -7.82
CA LEU A 221 -14.26 -3.77 -8.11
C LEU A 221 -13.39 -4.43 -9.17
N GLY A 222 -12.90 -3.61 -10.10
CA GLY A 222 -11.95 -3.96 -11.14
C GLY A 222 -10.65 -3.18 -11.07
N PRO A 223 -9.77 -3.30 -12.08
CA PRO A 223 -8.50 -2.57 -12.15
C PRO A 223 -8.64 -1.06 -12.07
N LYS A 224 -9.68 -0.49 -12.69
CA LYS A 224 -9.95 0.95 -12.64
C LYS A 224 -10.17 1.48 -11.22
N ASP A 225 -10.74 0.67 -10.34
CA ASP A 225 -11.06 1.08 -8.96
C ASP A 225 -9.80 1.12 -8.08
N ASP A 226 -8.82 0.25 -8.32
CA ASP A 226 -7.49 0.39 -7.75
C ASP A 226 -6.80 1.67 -8.29
N CYS A 227 -6.94 2.00 -9.57
CA CYS A 227 -6.41 3.24 -10.14
C CYS A 227 -7.08 4.48 -9.54
N GLU A 228 -8.37 4.45 -9.22
CA GLU A 228 -9.05 5.54 -8.51
C GLU A 228 -8.51 5.68 -7.08
N SER A 229 -8.32 4.57 -6.36
CA SER A 229 -7.74 4.58 -5.02
C SER A 229 -6.29 5.09 -5.04
N TRP A 230 -5.50 4.66 -6.02
CA TRP A 230 -4.15 5.17 -6.26
C TRP A 230 -4.15 6.69 -6.57
N PHE A 231 -5.11 7.17 -7.35
CA PHE A 231 -5.22 8.60 -7.64
C PHE A 231 -5.49 9.43 -6.37
N TYR A 232 -6.32 8.93 -5.46
CA TYR A 232 -6.49 9.57 -4.15
C TYR A 232 -5.23 9.51 -3.29
N LEU A 233 -4.45 8.42 -3.40
CA LEU A 233 -3.14 8.32 -2.76
C LEU A 233 -2.19 9.40 -3.31
N LEU A 234 -2.06 9.55 -4.64
CA LEU A 234 -1.26 10.59 -5.28
C LEU A 234 -1.62 11.99 -4.74
N LEU A 235 -2.89 12.31 -4.72
CA LEU A 235 -3.37 13.60 -4.21
C LEU A 235 -3.07 13.77 -2.71
N ASP A 236 -3.25 12.73 -1.90
CA ASP A 236 -2.96 12.77 -0.46
C ASP A 236 -1.47 13.00 -0.17
N LEU A 237 -0.57 12.54 -1.04
CA LEU A 237 0.87 12.79 -0.90
C LEU A 237 1.26 14.25 -1.19
N LEU A 238 0.47 14.98 -1.99
CA LEU A 238 0.83 16.30 -2.54
C LEU A 238 0.01 17.46 -1.98
N LEU A 239 -1.26 17.23 -1.63
CA LEU A 239 -2.18 18.31 -1.23
C LEU A 239 -1.92 18.78 0.20
N ILE A 240 -1.43 20.01 0.37
CA ILE A 240 -1.28 20.66 1.68
C ILE A 240 -2.63 20.75 2.40
N SER A 241 -3.68 21.08 1.68
CA SER A 241 -5.05 21.05 2.22
C SER A 241 -5.55 19.66 2.56
N GLY A 242 -4.91 18.59 2.02
CA GLY A 242 -5.38 17.22 2.06
C GLY A 242 -6.64 17.00 1.22
N LEU A 243 -7.07 15.74 1.11
CA LEU A 243 -8.30 15.39 0.38
C LEU A 243 -9.52 16.11 0.97
N PRO A 244 -10.47 16.63 0.16
CA PRO A 244 -11.63 17.38 0.65
C PRO A 244 -12.45 16.66 1.72
N TRP A 245 -12.51 15.34 1.66
CA TRP A 245 -13.25 14.48 2.62
C TRP A 245 -12.40 13.95 3.78
N ARG A 246 -11.16 14.44 3.99
CA ARG A 246 -10.24 13.89 5.02
C ARG A 246 -10.74 13.95 6.46
N LYS A 247 -11.68 14.87 6.75
CA LYS A 247 -12.28 15.04 8.07
C LYS A 247 -13.68 14.43 8.20
N ILE A 248 -14.21 13.88 7.11
CA ILE A 248 -15.54 13.26 7.09
C ILE A 248 -15.40 11.80 7.50
N SER A 249 -16.19 11.36 8.48
CA SER A 249 -16.21 9.98 8.98
C SER A 249 -17.34 9.15 8.38
N ASP A 250 -18.46 9.78 8.04
CA ASP A 250 -19.59 9.08 7.43
C ASP A 250 -19.29 8.68 5.99
N LYS A 251 -19.54 7.40 5.66
CA LYS A 251 -19.23 6.83 4.35
C LYS A 251 -20.07 7.42 3.21
N ASN A 252 -21.30 7.79 3.48
CA ASN A 252 -22.21 8.33 2.47
C ASN A 252 -21.84 9.79 2.18
N GLU A 253 -21.50 10.56 3.20
CA GLU A 253 -20.98 11.93 3.02
C GLU A 253 -19.65 11.94 2.27
N VAL A 254 -18.75 10.97 2.54
CA VAL A 254 -17.51 10.79 1.77
C VAL A 254 -17.82 10.48 0.31
N LEU A 255 -18.77 9.58 0.03
CA LEU A 255 -19.21 9.29 -1.34
C LEU A 255 -19.72 10.54 -2.02
N THR A 256 -20.64 11.28 -1.39
CA THR A 256 -21.21 12.52 -1.92
C THR A 256 -20.10 13.52 -2.28
N MET A 257 -19.14 13.75 -1.36
CA MET A 257 -18.02 14.66 -1.62
C MET A 257 -17.15 14.20 -2.79
N LYS A 258 -16.87 12.89 -2.92
CA LYS A 258 -16.13 12.33 -4.06
C LYS A 258 -16.84 12.57 -5.39
N GLU A 259 -18.16 12.41 -5.43
CA GLU A 259 -18.99 12.69 -6.61
C GLU A 259 -19.07 14.18 -6.93
N GLU A 260 -19.19 15.04 -5.92
CA GLU A 260 -19.19 16.49 -6.09
C GLU A 260 -17.84 17.01 -6.62
N CYS A 261 -16.72 16.43 -6.21
CA CYS A 261 -15.39 16.75 -6.72
C CYS A 261 -15.22 16.47 -8.22
N ARG A 262 -16.09 15.69 -8.83
CA ARG A 262 -16.15 15.45 -10.27
C ARG A 262 -17.02 16.44 -11.03
N LYS A 263 -17.79 17.23 -10.32
CA LYS A 263 -18.76 18.19 -10.87
C LYS A 263 -18.43 19.61 -10.41
N THR A 264 -19.04 20.03 -9.33
CA THR A 264 -19.02 21.42 -8.84
C THR A 264 -17.84 21.74 -7.94
N HIS A 265 -17.20 20.73 -7.33
CA HIS A 265 -16.11 20.93 -6.36
C HIS A 265 -14.73 20.48 -6.89
N ARG A 266 -14.55 20.47 -8.22
CA ARG A 266 -13.28 20.09 -8.87
C ARG A 266 -12.12 20.97 -8.38
N ASP A 267 -12.34 22.28 -8.23
CA ASP A 267 -11.32 23.21 -7.74
C ASP A 267 -10.90 22.93 -6.30
N LYS A 268 -11.79 22.38 -5.46
CA LYS A 268 -11.44 21.95 -4.11
C LYS A 268 -10.49 20.75 -4.13
N LEU A 269 -10.70 19.84 -5.08
CA LEU A 269 -9.86 18.62 -5.21
C LEU A 269 -8.43 18.96 -5.63
N PHE A 270 -8.26 19.95 -6.51
CA PHE A 270 -6.95 20.34 -7.06
C PHE A 270 -6.40 21.63 -6.49
N HIS A 271 -6.94 22.08 -5.34
CA HIS A 271 -6.56 23.35 -4.74
C HIS A 271 -5.05 23.42 -4.46
N GLY A 272 -4.42 24.47 -5.00
CA GLY A 272 -2.99 24.75 -4.81
C GLY A 272 -2.04 23.97 -5.73
N LEU A 273 -2.56 23.12 -6.64
CA LEU A 273 -1.74 22.41 -7.62
C LEU A 273 -1.61 23.21 -8.92
N LYS A 274 -0.38 23.35 -9.42
CA LYS A 274 -0.10 23.92 -10.75
C LYS A 274 -0.55 22.94 -11.87
N CYS A 275 -0.37 21.64 -11.65
CA CYS A 275 -0.66 20.55 -12.62
C CYS A 275 -2.10 20.03 -12.52
N LYS A 276 -3.06 20.90 -12.20
CA LYS A 276 -4.47 20.52 -12.03
C LYS A 276 -5.10 19.96 -13.30
N ASP A 277 -4.66 20.42 -14.46
CA ASP A 277 -5.20 19.97 -15.74
C ASP A 277 -4.75 18.56 -16.09
N GLU A 278 -3.47 18.22 -15.85
CA GLU A 278 -2.92 16.88 -16.04
C GLU A 278 -3.58 15.87 -15.10
N PHE A 279 -3.72 16.23 -13.82
CA PHE A 279 -4.41 15.37 -12.85
C PHE A 279 -5.91 15.27 -13.15
N GLY A 280 -6.51 16.34 -13.68
CA GLY A 280 -7.88 16.32 -14.17
C GLY A 280 -8.08 15.30 -15.30
N LYS A 281 -7.16 15.24 -16.26
CA LYS A 281 -7.18 14.26 -17.36
C LYS A 281 -7.03 12.82 -16.85
N ILE A 282 -6.17 12.59 -15.84
CA ILE A 282 -6.06 11.26 -15.20
C ILE A 282 -7.39 10.87 -14.57
N MET A 283 -8.02 11.76 -13.82
CA MET A 283 -9.32 11.50 -13.17
C MET A 283 -10.40 11.18 -14.21
N GLU A 284 -10.51 11.99 -15.27
CA GLU A 284 -11.48 11.79 -16.35
C GLU A 284 -11.26 10.47 -17.07
N TYR A 285 -10.00 10.11 -17.33
CA TYR A 285 -9.65 8.84 -17.93
C TYR A 285 -10.08 7.67 -17.04
N VAL A 286 -9.74 7.67 -15.75
CA VAL A 286 -10.12 6.60 -14.83
C VAL A 286 -11.64 6.50 -14.68
N ASP A 287 -12.34 7.64 -14.65
CA ASP A 287 -13.80 7.70 -14.57
C ASP A 287 -14.48 7.18 -15.85
N SER A 288 -13.83 7.23 -17.01
CA SER A 288 -14.35 6.71 -18.28
C SER A 288 -14.31 5.19 -18.40
N LEU A 289 -13.52 4.52 -17.54
CA LEU A 289 -13.32 3.06 -17.59
C LEU A 289 -14.47 2.30 -16.90
N HIS A 290 -14.75 1.09 -17.42
CA HIS A 290 -15.67 0.13 -16.85
C HIS A 290 -14.93 -1.00 -16.12
N TYR A 291 -15.67 -1.88 -15.45
CA TYR A 291 -15.11 -2.99 -14.66
C TYR A 291 -14.18 -3.91 -15.48
N GLU A 292 -14.58 -4.20 -16.72
CA GLU A 292 -13.87 -5.10 -17.64
C GLU A 292 -12.76 -4.44 -18.46
N ASP A 293 -12.66 -3.11 -18.44
CA ASP A 293 -11.71 -2.39 -19.28
C ASP A 293 -10.27 -2.59 -18.82
N ARG A 294 -9.37 -2.66 -19.78
CA ARG A 294 -7.93 -2.63 -19.52
C ARG A 294 -7.48 -1.19 -19.31
N VAL A 295 -6.69 -0.99 -18.27
CA VAL A 295 -6.11 0.32 -18.00
C VAL A 295 -4.92 0.59 -18.92
N ASP A 296 -4.90 1.74 -19.58
CA ASP A 296 -3.74 2.26 -20.28
C ASP A 296 -2.80 2.99 -19.29
N TYR A 297 -1.91 2.22 -18.68
CA TYR A 297 -0.92 2.75 -17.74
C TYR A 297 0.06 3.69 -18.41
N ALA A 298 0.40 3.47 -19.69
CA ALA A 298 1.31 4.33 -20.43
C ALA A 298 0.78 5.76 -20.53
N TYR A 299 -0.52 5.91 -20.80
CA TYR A 299 -1.20 7.20 -20.78
C TYR A 299 -1.09 7.88 -19.41
N VAL A 300 -1.35 7.15 -18.31
CA VAL A 300 -1.27 7.72 -16.96
C VAL A 300 0.16 8.16 -16.62
N TYR A 301 1.17 7.36 -16.96
CA TYR A 301 2.58 7.74 -16.78
C TYR A 301 2.98 8.98 -17.58
N GLU A 302 2.47 9.13 -18.80
CA GLU A 302 2.71 10.31 -19.61
C GLU A 302 2.12 11.57 -18.95
N MET A 303 0.90 11.51 -18.47
CA MET A 303 0.27 12.60 -17.73
C MET A 303 1.03 12.96 -16.45
N LEU A 304 1.57 11.98 -15.73
CA LEU A 304 2.40 12.22 -14.55
C LEU A 304 3.73 12.91 -14.89
N ARG A 305 4.38 12.51 -16.00
CA ARG A 305 5.60 13.20 -16.47
C ARG A 305 5.30 14.62 -16.89
N THR A 306 4.18 14.84 -17.59
CA THR A 306 3.73 16.18 -17.98
C THR A 306 3.43 17.03 -16.74
N ALA A 307 2.75 16.49 -15.72
CA ALA A 307 2.50 17.16 -14.46
C ALA A 307 3.80 17.54 -13.75
N ALA A 308 4.79 16.65 -13.72
CA ALA A 308 6.12 16.94 -13.17
C ALA A 308 6.79 18.13 -13.91
N ASN A 309 6.74 18.12 -15.24
CA ASN A 309 7.31 19.22 -16.06
C ASN A 309 6.59 20.56 -15.78
N VAL A 310 5.26 20.57 -15.71
CA VAL A 310 4.46 21.77 -15.39
C VAL A 310 4.83 22.31 -14.00
N CYS A 311 5.17 21.44 -13.07
CA CYS A 311 5.61 21.81 -11.72
C CYS A 311 7.12 22.05 -11.61
N GLU A 312 7.88 21.99 -12.70
CA GLU A 312 9.35 22.10 -12.72
C GLU A 312 10.02 21.06 -11.78
N ALA A 313 9.36 19.93 -11.57
CA ALA A 313 9.82 18.86 -10.69
C ALA A 313 10.68 17.86 -11.46
N LYS A 314 11.92 17.66 -11.01
CA LYS A 314 12.84 16.69 -11.60
C LYS A 314 12.67 15.33 -10.92
N LEU A 315 12.12 14.35 -11.64
CA LEU A 315 11.87 13.00 -11.10
C LEU A 315 13.17 12.22 -10.77
N THR A 316 14.33 12.73 -11.21
CA THR A 316 15.66 12.18 -10.88
C THR A 316 16.23 12.73 -9.59
N ASP A 317 15.67 13.79 -9.03
CA ASP A 317 16.12 14.37 -7.77
C ASP A 317 16.02 13.34 -6.63
N PRO A 318 16.83 13.47 -5.58
CA PRO A 318 16.67 12.67 -4.37
C PRO A 318 15.27 12.82 -3.79
N TYR A 319 14.73 11.72 -3.28
CA TYR A 319 13.45 11.76 -2.57
C TYR A 319 13.59 12.49 -1.22
N ASP A 320 12.52 13.09 -0.74
CA ASP A 320 12.50 13.84 0.52
C ASP A 320 12.97 13.04 1.75
N TRP A 321 12.99 11.72 1.69
CA TRP A 321 13.48 10.84 2.75
C TRP A 321 14.93 10.41 2.60
N GLU A 322 15.61 10.77 1.51
CA GLU A 322 17.03 10.52 1.35
C GLU A 322 17.82 11.59 2.14
N GLU A 323 18.80 11.17 2.94
CA GLU A 323 19.66 12.10 3.65
C GLU A 323 20.48 12.91 2.64
N PRO A 324 20.66 14.23 2.82
CA PRO A 324 21.58 14.98 2.00
C PRO A 324 22.97 14.34 2.12
N ASN A 325 23.56 13.97 0.99
CA ASN A 325 24.92 13.41 0.95
C ASN A 325 25.92 14.35 1.66
N VAL A 326 26.35 14.01 2.86
CA VAL A 326 27.38 14.74 3.65
C VAL A 326 28.78 14.61 3.03
N HIS A 327 28.92 13.93 1.89
CA HIS A 327 30.21 13.54 1.33
C HIS A 327 30.77 14.42 0.19
N THR A 328 30.32 15.66 -0.03
CA THR A 328 30.88 16.51 -1.10
C THR A 328 31.67 17.75 -0.62
N ASN A 329 32.04 17.88 0.65
CA ASN A 329 32.83 19.02 1.13
C ASN A 329 34.11 18.64 1.95
N LYS A 330 34.91 17.68 1.47
CA LYS A 330 36.28 17.47 1.99
C LYS A 330 37.33 17.44 0.89
N SER A 331 37.36 18.45 0.02
CA SER A 331 38.49 18.64 -0.87
C SER A 331 38.65 20.07 -1.34
N LYS A 332 38.69 21.03 -0.42
CA LYS A 332 39.27 22.37 -0.69
C LYS A 332 39.62 23.02 0.64
N THR A 333 40.71 22.59 1.23
CA THR A 333 41.57 23.46 2.07
C THR A 333 42.84 22.68 2.40
N LYS A 334 43.90 22.93 1.63
CA LYS A 334 45.29 22.98 2.06
C LYS A 334 46.15 23.33 0.85
N SER A 335 46.33 24.57 0.64
CA SER A 335 47.58 25.13 0.11
C SER A 335 47.85 26.41 0.90
N ALA A 336 48.63 26.27 1.96
CA ALA A 336 49.27 27.41 2.58
C ALA A 336 50.58 27.69 1.81
N PRO A 337 50.95 28.93 1.54
CA PRO A 337 52.22 29.24 0.96
C PRO A 337 53.29 29.28 2.03
N SER A 338 54.38 28.56 1.77
CA SER A 338 55.64 28.72 2.46
C SER A 338 56.38 29.94 1.90
N SER A 339 56.75 30.80 2.74
CA SER A 339 57.89 31.68 2.56
C SER A 339 58.92 31.42 3.62
#